data_11b4ab1c846561e6a7ee6259abddf1bf
#
_entry.id   11b4ab1c846561e6a7ee6259abddf1bf
#
_cell.length_a   1.000
_cell.length_b   1.000
_cell.length_c   1.000
_cell.angle_alpha   90.00
_cell.angle_beta   90.00
_cell.angle_gamma   90.00
#
_symmetry.space_group_name_H-M   'P 1'
#
loop_
_entity.id
_entity.type
_entity.pdbx_description
1 polymer ?
#
loop_
_entity_poly.entity_id
_entity_poly.type
_entity_poly.pdbx_seq_one_letter_code
_entity_poly.pdbx_strand_id
1 'polypeptide(L)'
;MPPEPSDVRAHDDAGLPTGAPTAGFSLLGAWRLPSTAGLAGLRGGLLDTLEGEGAGRVRDVTSQEVVLVASELTTNALEHGGAPADVRLLCDSRCYLLDVADPGVDALPVVAGVRPAGAGGFGLLITQRLSESLGWYADGPTKHVWATVGPHPC
;
A
#
# COMPACT_ATOMS: atom_id res chain seq x y z
N MET A 1 -20.78 6.12 30.23
CA MET A 1 -20.82 6.61 28.87
C MET A 1 -20.45 5.49 27.91
N PRO A 2 -21.34 5.10 27.04
CA PRO A 2 -20.98 4.06 26.09
C PRO A 2 -19.90 4.56 25.13
N PRO A 3 -19.07 3.65 24.62
CA PRO A 3 -18.06 4.03 23.65
C PRO A 3 -18.70 4.61 22.39
N GLU A 4 -18.02 5.53 21.78
CA GLU A 4 -18.48 6.16 20.58
C GLU A 4 -18.65 5.12 19.47
N PRO A 5 -19.81 5.01 18.89
CA PRO A 5 -20.03 4.03 17.82
C PRO A 5 -19.28 4.35 16.53
N SER A 6 -18.66 5.52 16.46
CA SER A 6 -17.92 5.94 15.28
C SER A 6 -16.71 5.08 14.98
N ASP A 7 -16.04 4.59 15.99
CA ASP A 7 -14.83 3.79 15.80
C ASP A 7 -15.13 2.45 15.12
N VAL A 8 -16.24 1.84 15.50
CA VAL A 8 -16.64 0.56 14.91
C VAL A 8 -17.07 0.73 13.47
N ARG A 9 -17.75 1.83 13.17
CA ARG A 9 -18.24 2.08 11.82
C ARG A 9 -17.14 2.42 10.83
N ALA A 10 -16.11 3.11 11.27
CA ALA A 10 -14.98 3.44 10.41
C ALA A 10 -14.27 2.19 9.90
N HIS A 11 -14.21 1.15 10.70
CA HIS A 11 -13.59 -0.11 10.29
C HIS A 11 -14.47 -0.91 9.32
N ASP A 12 -15.76 -0.85 9.51
CA ASP A 12 -16.69 -1.60 8.67
C ASP A 12 -16.87 -0.98 7.30
N ASP A 13 -16.88 0.34 7.22
CA ASP A 13 -17.18 1.04 5.98
C ASP A 13 -15.99 1.17 5.03
N ALA A 14 -14.84 1.50 5.54
CA ALA A 14 -13.67 1.76 4.71
C ALA A 14 -12.75 0.56 4.58
N GLY A 15 -12.74 -0.31 5.54
CA GLY A 15 -11.86 -1.47 5.55
C GLY A 15 -10.41 -1.18 5.89
N LEU A 16 -9.95 0.06 5.77
CA LEU A 16 -8.58 0.43 6.08
C LEU A 16 -8.52 1.47 7.21
N PRO A 17 -7.61 1.30 8.17
CA PRO A 17 -7.38 2.31 9.19
C PRO A 17 -6.88 3.62 8.58
N THR A 18 -7.29 4.73 9.17
CA THR A 18 -6.80 6.06 8.79
C THR A 18 -5.59 6.42 9.64
N GLY A 19 -4.55 6.89 9.00
CA GLY A 19 -3.35 7.35 9.67
C GLY A 19 -2.10 7.11 8.86
N ALA A 20 -1.06 7.90 9.11
CA ALA A 20 0.23 7.76 8.49
C ALA A 20 1.01 6.59 9.11
N PRO A 21 1.97 6.00 8.37
CA PRO A 21 2.84 4.99 8.96
C PRO A 21 3.76 5.61 10.00
N THR A 22 4.35 4.75 10.84
CA THR A 22 5.34 5.21 11.82
C THR A 22 6.57 5.76 11.10
N ALA A 23 7.29 6.65 11.79
CA ALA A 23 8.52 7.22 11.26
C ALA A 23 9.69 6.22 11.35
N GLY A 24 10.78 6.52 10.67
CA GLY A 24 12.00 5.74 10.76
C GLY A 24 12.33 4.89 9.54
N PHE A 25 11.57 5.05 8.47
CA PHE A 25 11.84 4.37 7.21
C PHE A 25 12.73 5.21 6.31
N SER A 26 13.64 4.54 5.61
CA SER A 26 14.53 5.14 4.63
C SER A 26 14.11 4.77 3.22
N LEU A 27 14.17 5.74 2.31
CA LEU A 27 13.76 5.52 0.91
C LEU A 27 14.74 4.62 0.17
N LEU A 28 14.23 3.57 -0.45
CA LEU A 28 14.99 2.68 -1.33
C LEU A 28 14.77 2.99 -2.81
N GLY A 29 13.55 3.37 -3.19
CA GLY A 29 13.23 3.67 -4.57
C GLY A 29 11.88 4.35 -4.72
N ALA A 30 11.68 4.99 -5.86
CA ALA A 30 10.44 5.68 -6.18
C ALA A 30 10.14 5.57 -7.68
N TRP A 31 8.86 5.44 -8.00
CA TRP A 31 8.39 5.28 -9.38
C TRP A 31 7.09 6.06 -9.58
N ARG A 32 6.92 6.61 -10.76
CA ARG A 32 5.66 7.26 -11.15
C ARG A 32 5.04 6.51 -12.31
N LEU A 33 3.77 6.14 -12.18
CA LEU A 33 3.02 5.41 -13.20
C LEU A 33 1.86 6.27 -13.70
N PRO A 34 1.92 6.71 -14.97
CA PRO A 34 0.78 7.42 -15.56
C PRO A 34 -0.40 6.50 -15.90
N SER A 35 -0.18 5.21 -15.99
CA SER A 35 -1.24 4.23 -16.28
C SER A 35 -0.82 2.82 -15.86
N THR A 36 -1.75 1.87 -15.96
CA THR A 36 -1.47 0.45 -15.69
C THR A 36 -0.42 -0.15 -16.63
N ALA A 37 -0.16 0.48 -17.76
CA ALA A 37 0.91 0.04 -18.67
C ALA A 37 2.30 0.09 -18.02
N GLY A 38 2.46 0.87 -16.96
CA GLY A 38 3.71 0.96 -16.21
C GLY A 38 3.94 -0.15 -15.18
N LEU A 39 2.96 -1.02 -14.93
CA LEU A 39 3.06 -2.03 -13.87
C LEU A 39 4.20 -3.03 -14.07
N ALA A 40 4.46 -3.45 -15.30
CA ALA A 40 5.57 -4.36 -15.58
C ALA A 40 6.93 -3.70 -15.24
N GLY A 41 7.09 -2.43 -15.59
CA GLY A 41 8.28 -1.65 -15.24
C GLY A 41 8.44 -1.47 -13.74
N LEU A 42 7.34 -1.23 -13.05
CA LEU A 42 7.34 -1.13 -11.58
C LEU A 42 7.83 -2.42 -10.94
N ARG A 43 7.29 -3.56 -11.37
CA ARG A 43 7.68 -4.86 -10.83
C ARG A 43 9.16 -5.13 -11.05
N GLY A 44 9.67 -4.85 -12.26
CA GLY A 44 11.09 -4.98 -12.56
C GLY A 44 11.96 -4.07 -11.71
N GLY A 45 11.58 -2.82 -11.56
CA GLY A 45 12.29 -1.86 -10.73
C GLY A 45 12.31 -2.24 -9.26
N LEU A 46 11.20 -2.75 -8.75
CA LEU A 46 11.12 -3.26 -7.37
C LEU A 46 12.04 -4.45 -7.17
N LEU A 47 12.01 -5.43 -8.08
CA LEU A 47 12.89 -6.60 -8.00
C LEU A 47 14.37 -6.20 -8.03
N ASP A 48 14.74 -5.32 -8.94
CA ASP A 48 16.10 -4.82 -9.04
C ASP A 48 16.54 -4.15 -7.73
N THR A 49 15.67 -3.35 -7.14
CA THR A 49 15.94 -2.66 -5.88
C THR A 49 16.06 -3.64 -4.72
N LEU A 50 15.14 -4.60 -4.63
CA LEU A 50 15.10 -5.56 -3.52
C LEU A 50 16.24 -6.58 -3.58
N GLU A 51 16.68 -6.96 -4.77
CA GLU A 51 17.72 -7.95 -4.99
C GLU A 51 19.09 -7.33 -5.21
N GLY A 52 19.17 -6.00 -5.32
CA GLY A 52 20.40 -5.28 -5.54
C GLY A 52 21.32 -5.29 -4.32
N GLU A 53 22.62 -5.11 -4.57
CA GLU A 53 23.59 -4.97 -3.51
C GLU A 53 23.36 -3.67 -2.73
N GLY A 54 23.52 -3.73 -1.43
CA GLY A 54 23.34 -2.57 -0.56
C GLY A 54 21.90 -2.24 -0.21
N ALA A 55 20.94 -2.97 -0.76
CA ALA A 55 19.56 -2.83 -0.32
C ALA A 55 19.44 -3.37 1.11
N GLY A 56 18.74 -2.62 1.97
CA GLY A 56 18.41 -3.11 3.31
C GLY A 56 17.47 -4.29 3.19
N ARG A 57 17.98 -5.49 3.48
CA ARG A 57 17.13 -6.68 3.41
C ARG A 57 16.39 -6.88 4.71
N VAL A 58 15.10 -7.08 4.57
CA VAL A 58 14.25 -7.46 5.69
C VAL A 58 14.21 -8.99 5.74
N ARG A 59 14.42 -9.53 6.93
CA ARG A 59 14.39 -10.99 7.14
C ARG A 59 12.99 -11.54 6.91
N ASP A 60 12.95 -12.75 6.38
CA ASP A 60 11.73 -13.54 6.22
C ASP A 60 10.68 -12.89 5.31
N VAL A 61 11.12 -11.97 4.45
CA VAL A 61 10.26 -11.36 3.43
C VAL A 61 10.85 -11.65 2.05
N THR A 62 10.03 -12.20 1.17
CA THR A 62 10.45 -12.44 -0.21
C THR A 62 10.20 -11.21 -1.07
N SER A 63 11.01 -11.07 -2.12
CA SER A 63 10.80 -10.00 -3.11
C SER A 63 9.41 -10.11 -3.75
N GLN A 64 8.92 -11.33 -3.96
CA GLN A 64 7.59 -11.57 -4.51
C GLN A 64 6.48 -11.01 -3.64
N GLU A 65 6.59 -11.14 -2.32
CA GLU A 65 5.58 -10.58 -1.40
C GLU A 65 5.51 -9.07 -1.53
N VAL A 66 6.66 -8.41 -1.56
CA VAL A 66 6.72 -6.95 -1.71
C VAL A 66 6.17 -6.53 -3.07
N VAL A 67 6.56 -7.21 -4.14
CA VAL A 67 6.08 -6.91 -5.49
C VAL A 67 4.57 -7.10 -5.60
N LEU A 68 4.04 -8.15 -5.00
CA LEU A 68 2.60 -8.40 -5.02
C LEU A 68 1.84 -7.29 -4.29
N VAL A 69 2.25 -6.93 -3.10
CA VAL A 69 1.62 -5.84 -2.33
C VAL A 69 1.70 -4.52 -3.11
N ALA A 70 2.87 -4.19 -3.64
CA ALA A 70 3.03 -2.97 -4.43
C ALA A 70 2.14 -2.95 -5.67
N SER A 71 2.06 -4.08 -6.38
CA SER A 71 1.23 -4.20 -7.58
C SER A 71 -0.24 -3.99 -7.28
N GLU A 72 -0.72 -4.58 -6.18
CA GLU A 72 -2.12 -4.48 -5.80
C GLU A 72 -2.49 -3.07 -5.34
N LEU A 73 -1.65 -2.44 -4.52
CA LEU A 73 -1.87 -1.06 -4.10
C LEU A 73 -1.85 -0.10 -5.30
N THR A 74 -0.92 -0.30 -6.22
CA THR A 74 -0.77 0.56 -7.39
C THR A 74 -1.92 0.38 -8.37
N THR A 75 -2.32 -0.86 -8.63
CA THR A 75 -3.48 -1.15 -9.49
C THR A 75 -4.73 -0.50 -8.90
N ASN A 76 -4.93 -0.65 -7.60
CA ASN A 76 -6.07 -0.05 -6.92
C ASN A 76 -6.06 1.48 -7.03
N ALA A 77 -4.90 2.10 -6.87
CA ALA A 77 -4.76 3.54 -7.03
C ALA A 77 -5.13 4.00 -8.43
N LEU A 78 -4.60 3.31 -9.45
CA LEU A 78 -4.84 3.68 -10.85
C LEU A 78 -6.29 3.45 -11.28
N GLU A 79 -6.93 2.40 -10.79
CA GLU A 79 -8.30 2.07 -11.16
C GLU A 79 -9.35 2.90 -10.41
N HIS A 80 -9.08 3.26 -9.17
CA HIS A 80 -10.08 3.88 -8.30
C HIS A 80 -9.70 5.29 -7.84
N GLY A 81 -8.40 5.56 -7.69
CA GLY A 81 -7.93 6.87 -7.23
C GLY A 81 -7.58 7.83 -8.35
N GLY A 82 -7.33 7.31 -9.52
CA GLY A 82 -6.92 8.10 -10.68
C GLY A 82 -5.40 8.16 -10.86
N ALA A 83 -5.00 8.50 -12.06
CA ALA A 83 -3.59 8.60 -12.43
C ALA A 83 -3.07 10.04 -12.22
N PRO A 84 -1.78 10.23 -12.03
CA PRO A 84 -0.75 9.20 -11.89
C PRO A 84 -0.69 8.59 -10.50
N ALA A 85 -0.06 7.42 -10.38
CA ALA A 85 0.28 6.85 -9.09
C ALA A 85 1.77 7.03 -8.82
N ASP A 86 2.10 7.50 -7.64
CA ASP A 86 3.48 7.64 -7.18
C ASP A 86 3.76 6.57 -6.14
N VAL A 87 4.70 5.68 -6.44
CA VAL A 87 5.03 4.52 -5.61
C VAL A 87 6.38 4.72 -4.97
N ARG A 88 6.46 4.52 -3.66
CA ARG A 88 7.72 4.56 -2.92
C ARG A 88 7.91 3.25 -2.16
N LEU A 89 9.13 2.75 -2.23
CA LEU A 89 9.57 1.62 -1.41
C LEU A 89 10.57 2.16 -0.38
N LEU A 90 10.27 1.92 0.87
CA LEU A 90 11.12 2.31 1.98
C LEU A 90 11.39 1.09 2.86
N CYS A 91 12.37 1.17 3.72
CA CYS A 91 12.60 0.14 4.72
C CYS A 91 13.17 0.72 6.01
N ASP A 92 12.93 0.01 7.08
CA ASP A 92 13.74 0.09 8.29
C ASP A 92 14.45 -1.26 8.46
N SER A 93 14.97 -1.58 9.64
CA SER A 93 15.63 -2.86 9.86
C SER A 93 14.66 -4.04 9.97
N ARG A 94 13.37 -3.80 10.01
CA ARG A 94 12.34 -4.79 10.34
C ARG A 94 11.34 -5.03 9.23
N CYS A 95 10.97 -3.98 8.51
CA CYS A 95 9.92 -4.04 7.50
C CYS A 95 10.27 -3.24 6.27
N TYR A 96 9.66 -3.64 5.16
CA TYR A 96 9.49 -2.76 4.00
C TYR A 96 8.20 -1.98 4.17
N LEU A 97 8.21 -0.75 3.69
CA LEU A 97 7.03 0.10 3.60
C LEU A 97 6.78 0.45 2.14
N LEU A 98 5.59 0.19 1.69
CA LEU A 98 5.10 0.62 0.39
C LEU A 98 4.11 1.74 0.59
N ASP A 99 4.33 2.85 -0.09
CA ASP A 99 3.46 4.02 -0.05
C ASP A 99 3.07 4.37 -1.47
N VAL A 100 1.79 4.32 -1.76
CA VAL A 100 1.25 4.60 -3.10
C VAL A 100 0.33 5.81 -3.00
N ALA A 101 0.71 6.88 -3.70
CA ALA A 101 -0.01 8.13 -3.70
C ALA A 101 -0.76 8.34 -5.01
N ASP A 102 -2.00 8.82 -4.93
CA ASP A 102 -2.81 9.15 -6.08
C ASP A 102 -3.65 10.41 -5.82
N PRO A 103 -4.22 11.05 -6.86
CA PRO A 103 -5.00 12.27 -6.70
C PRO A 103 -6.44 12.06 -6.26
N GLY A 104 -6.87 10.82 -6.04
CA GLY A 104 -8.26 10.49 -5.74
C GLY A 104 -8.59 10.57 -4.25
N VAL A 105 -8.32 11.70 -3.62
CA VAL A 105 -8.55 11.87 -2.18
C VAL A 105 -10.00 11.62 -1.77
N ASP A 106 -10.95 11.79 -2.68
CA ASP A 106 -12.37 11.56 -2.43
C ASP A 106 -12.77 10.08 -2.62
N ALA A 107 -11.91 9.26 -3.19
CA ALA A 107 -12.16 7.83 -3.40
C ALA A 107 -11.47 7.01 -2.32
N LEU A 108 -12.20 6.66 -1.27
CA LEU A 108 -11.65 5.93 -0.14
C LEU A 108 -11.24 4.51 -0.53
N PRO A 109 -10.13 3.99 0.00
CA PRO A 109 -9.75 2.60 -0.22
C PRO A 109 -10.77 1.65 0.41
N VAL A 110 -11.18 0.64 -0.32
CA VAL A 110 -12.20 -0.32 0.12
C VAL A 110 -11.68 -1.74 -0.05
N VAL A 111 -11.85 -2.54 1.00
CA VAL A 111 -11.46 -3.96 0.98
C VAL A 111 -12.55 -4.78 0.30
N ALA A 112 -12.15 -5.87 -0.38
CA ALA A 112 -13.09 -6.83 -0.95
C ALA A 112 -14.05 -7.38 0.11
N GLY A 113 -15.22 -7.80 -0.28
CA GLY A 113 -16.29 -8.23 0.62
C GLY A 113 -17.37 -7.20 0.77
N VAL A 114 -17.06 -5.93 0.56
CA VAL A 114 -18.05 -4.84 0.49
C VAL A 114 -18.36 -4.45 -0.95
N ARG A 115 -17.75 -5.15 -1.91
CA ARG A 115 -17.96 -4.93 -3.35
C ARG A 115 -18.47 -6.18 -4.03
N PRO A 116 -19.28 -6.02 -5.09
CA PRO A 116 -19.68 -7.17 -5.91
C PRO A 116 -18.47 -7.84 -6.56
N ALA A 117 -18.60 -9.11 -6.87
CA ALA A 117 -17.57 -9.84 -7.60
C ALA A 117 -17.28 -9.13 -8.93
N GLY A 118 -16.01 -8.98 -9.27
CA GLY A 118 -15.58 -8.31 -10.49
C GLY A 118 -15.46 -6.81 -10.40
N ALA A 119 -15.85 -6.20 -9.29
CA ALA A 119 -15.76 -4.75 -9.09
C ALA A 119 -14.40 -4.30 -8.54
N GLY A 120 -13.43 -5.19 -8.42
CA GLY A 120 -12.14 -4.90 -7.80
C GLY A 120 -12.20 -5.01 -6.28
N GLY A 121 -11.11 -4.71 -5.61
CA GLY A 121 -11.00 -4.78 -4.15
C GLY A 121 -10.36 -6.05 -3.63
N PHE A 122 -10.21 -7.08 -4.46
CA PHE A 122 -9.51 -8.31 -4.05
C PHE A 122 -8.04 -8.05 -3.80
N GLY A 123 -7.44 -7.09 -4.51
CA GLY A 123 -6.06 -6.69 -4.29
C GLY A 123 -5.82 -6.18 -2.88
N LEU A 124 -6.73 -5.37 -2.33
CA LEU A 124 -6.61 -4.89 -0.95
C LEU A 124 -6.78 -6.02 0.05
N LEU A 125 -7.60 -7.02 -0.24
CA LEU A 125 -7.72 -8.20 0.61
C LEU A 125 -6.40 -8.98 0.67
N ILE A 126 -5.76 -9.19 -0.48
CA ILE A 126 -4.45 -9.85 -0.55
C ILE A 126 -3.41 -9.03 0.20
N THR A 127 -3.38 -7.73 -0.03
CA THR A 127 -2.48 -6.81 0.65
C THR A 127 -2.67 -6.89 2.16
N GLN A 128 -3.91 -6.90 2.62
CA GLN A 128 -4.23 -6.98 4.04
C GLN A 128 -3.68 -8.27 4.68
N ARG A 129 -3.71 -9.37 3.95
CA ARG A 129 -3.20 -10.66 4.45
C ARG A 129 -1.68 -10.73 4.50
N LEU A 130 -1.00 -10.07 3.56
CA LEU A 130 0.46 -10.08 3.45
C LEU A 130 1.12 -8.98 4.27
N SER A 131 0.36 -7.99 4.70
CA SER A 131 0.89 -6.82 5.36
C SER A 131 0.83 -6.95 6.87
N GLU A 132 1.85 -6.44 7.54
CA GLU A 132 1.85 -6.28 8.99
C GLU A 132 0.91 -5.16 9.41
N SER A 133 1.01 -4.04 8.73
CA SER A 133 0.16 -2.88 8.93
C SER A 133 -0.27 -2.33 7.58
N LEU A 134 -1.45 -1.73 7.55
CA LEU A 134 -2.04 -1.20 6.34
C LEU A 134 -2.89 0.01 6.75
N GLY A 135 -2.81 1.08 5.98
CA GLY A 135 -3.58 2.27 6.28
C GLY A 135 -3.60 3.25 5.13
N TRP A 136 -4.24 4.38 5.36
CA TRP A 136 -4.27 5.46 4.38
C TRP A 136 -4.35 6.81 5.08
N TYR A 137 -3.91 7.85 4.40
CA TYR A 137 -4.05 9.22 4.87
C TYR A 137 -4.13 10.16 3.67
N ALA A 138 -4.65 11.36 3.90
CA ALA A 138 -4.71 12.42 2.91
C ALA A 138 -3.65 13.47 3.23
N ASP A 139 -2.99 13.95 2.20
CA ASP A 139 -2.04 15.05 2.26
C ASP A 139 -2.44 16.07 1.18
N GLY A 140 -3.25 17.07 1.57
CA GLY A 140 -3.84 17.97 0.63
C GLY A 140 -4.72 17.25 -0.40
N PRO A 141 -4.47 17.44 -1.70
CA PRO A 141 -5.25 16.77 -2.74
C PRO A 141 -4.80 15.33 -3.01
N THR A 142 -3.83 14.83 -2.27
CA THR A 142 -3.22 13.53 -2.51
C THR A 142 -3.65 12.53 -1.45
N LYS A 143 -4.04 11.34 -1.92
CA LYS A 143 -4.33 10.20 -1.04
C LYS A 143 -3.14 9.25 -1.06
N HIS A 144 -2.72 8.82 0.13
CA HIS A 144 -1.67 7.82 0.30
C HIS A 144 -2.27 6.55 0.89
N VAL A 145 -2.06 5.43 0.22
CA VAL A 145 -2.36 4.10 0.77
C VAL A 145 -1.03 3.42 1.00
N TRP A 146 -0.81 2.90 2.19
CA TRP A 146 0.48 2.33 2.55
C TRP A 146 0.32 0.98 3.23
N ALA A 147 1.38 0.18 3.14
CA ALA A 147 1.44 -1.13 3.76
C ALA A 147 2.86 -1.42 4.23
N THR A 148 2.99 -2.06 5.38
CA THR A 148 4.28 -2.59 5.84
C THR A 148 4.30 -4.10 5.65
N VAL A 149 5.42 -4.62 5.17
CA VAL A 149 5.62 -6.06 4.93
C VAL A 149 6.85 -6.51 5.70
N GLY A 150 6.67 -7.45 6.61
CA GLY A 150 7.77 -7.94 7.42
C GLY A 150 7.29 -8.71 8.64
N PRO A 151 8.24 -9.21 9.45
CA PRO A 151 7.86 -9.90 10.67
C PRO A 151 7.31 -8.96 11.72
N HIS A 152 6.51 -9.48 12.60
CA HIS A 152 5.92 -8.74 13.71
C HIS A 152 6.93 -8.45 14.82
N PRO A 153 6.82 -7.29 15.45
CA PRO A 153 6.20 -6.04 14.98
C PRO A 153 7.15 -5.25 14.09
N CYS A 154 6.58 -4.46 13.22
CA CYS A 154 7.38 -3.55 12.42
C CYS A 154 7.90 -2.35 13.21
#